data_0d45b9180f0897cf257257eafa960539
#
_entry.id   0d45b9180f0897cf257257eafa960539
#
_cell.length_a   1.000
_cell.length_b   1.000
_cell.length_c   1.000
_cell.angle_alpha   90.00
_cell.angle_beta   90.00
_cell.angle_gamma   90.00
#
_symmetry.space_group_name_H-M   'P 1'
#
loop_
_entity.id
_entity.type
_entity.pdbx_description
1 polymer ?
#
loop_
_entity_poly.entity_id
_entity_poly.type
_entity_poly.pdbx_seq_one_letter_code
_entity_poly.pdbx_strand_id
1 'polypeptide(L)'
;MGATESSGIGYYASRGIYLFCVLASATGRNVYFVLAAWVATDVSKSTSALAILLALGSAAELLTSNVGGVLVDRFDRRFVCIACDLSRLILIFSTGIGLMFGDPLSVLCLSWTIFAFIDRTYSTALQAIIPDIVRPKNLTSFNSASYIAMQAGNLIAAIVTGYSLTAIGMNLTSILPGAFFGLSLLGLLALLGRQPPSRSRSDLQAKSIRRMDLLPTTFVVHPLKTIAVMYALTYAMGMLVSVLGAAYVTRELKGSALEFGYLEAGWALGSIAGCSTLLLRRARSRRQSILFQAALAGIVLLGFPVFQSFLSALVQLVLLGFCYNVTRILIDVRVQSTVSIDMLGRARSQIHTICVSIGLLAYGIIGTIGDAIPPSGIFGLFGALMVTVALFFHFNMDRGAPVESRCI
;
A
#
# COMPACT_ATOMS: atom_id res chain seq x y z
N MET A 1 15.70 41.55 9.64
CA MET A 1 16.14 40.23 10.13
C MET A 1 14.98 39.34 10.62
N GLY A 2 13.86 39.85 11.08
CA GLY A 2 12.75 39.05 11.63
C GLY A 2 11.82 38.34 10.60
N ALA A 3 11.76 38.79 9.34
CA ALA A 3 10.84 38.21 8.34
C ALA A 3 11.33 36.90 7.69
N THR A 4 12.62 36.63 7.71
CA THR A 4 13.21 35.40 7.17
C THR A 4 13.19 34.22 8.13
N GLU A 5 13.21 34.46 9.45
CA GLU A 5 13.12 33.41 10.47
C GLU A 5 11.68 32.89 10.64
N SER A 6 10.67 33.77 10.59
CA SER A 6 9.26 33.39 10.69
C SER A 6 8.81 32.52 9.48
N SER A 7 9.37 32.74 8.29
CA SER A 7 9.12 31.91 7.11
C SER A 7 9.73 30.51 7.21
N GLY A 8 10.86 30.38 7.91
CA GLY A 8 11.53 29.10 8.15
C GLY A 8 10.76 28.21 9.10
N ILE A 9 10.30 28.74 10.23
CA ILE A 9 9.54 27.99 11.25
C ILE A 9 8.19 27.50 10.66
N GLY A 10 7.49 28.33 9.90
CA GLY A 10 6.25 27.95 9.23
C GLY A 10 6.44 26.82 8.21
N TYR A 11 7.55 26.82 7.50
CA TYR A 11 7.91 25.80 6.51
C TYR A 11 8.17 24.42 7.17
N TYR A 12 8.95 24.37 8.24
CA TYR A 12 9.21 23.11 8.97
C TYR A 12 7.97 22.59 9.68
N ALA A 13 7.15 23.48 10.27
CA ALA A 13 5.92 23.11 10.93
C ALA A 13 4.90 22.47 9.96
N SER A 14 4.74 23.00 8.75
CA SER A 14 3.84 22.43 7.73
C SER A 14 4.27 21.01 7.31
N ARG A 15 5.57 20.76 7.25
CA ARG A 15 6.11 19.42 6.95
C ARG A 15 5.86 18.44 8.08
N GLY A 16 6.06 18.86 9.31
CA GLY A 16 5.78 18.04 10.51
C GLY A 16 4.30 17.67 10.59
N ILE A 17 3.41 18.65 10.39
CA ILE A 17 1.96 18.42 10.38
C ILE A 17 1.56 17.45 9.26
N TYR A 18 2.11 17.60 8.06
CA TYR A 18 1.86 16.67 6.95
C TYR A 18 2.26 15.23 7.31
N LEU A 19 3.47 15.03 7.86
CA LEU A 19 3.93 13.70 8.27
C LEU A 19 3.06 13.10 9.38
N PHE A 20 2.58 13.94 10.30
CA PHE A 20 1.61 13.53 11.32
C PHE A 20 0.28 13.09 10.69
N CYS A 21 -0.25 13.82 9.69
CA CYS A 21 -1.46 13.41 8.96
C CYS A 21 -1.25 12.07 8.25
N VAL A 22 -0.09 11.87 7.61
CA VAL A 22 0.26 10.59 6.96
C VAL A 22 0.26 9.45 7.98
N LEU A 23 0.92 9.64 9.13
CA LEU A 23 0.98 8.65 10.19
C LEU A 23 -0.41 8.33 10.75
N ALA A 24 -1.17 9.35 11.14
CA ALA A 24 -2.51 9.18 11.72
C ALA A 24 -3.47 8.50 10.73
N SER A 25 -3.52 8.97 9.47
CA SER A 25 -4.37 8.39 8.44
C SER A 25 -3.97 6.93 8.12
N ALA A 26 -2.68 6.63 8.04
CA ALA A 26 -2.19 5.26 7.82
C ALA A 26 -2.55 4.35 9.00
N THR A 27 -2.46 4.86 10.23
CA THR A 27 -2.87 4.11 11.43
C THR A 27 -4.37 3.80 11.35
N GLY A 28 -5.22 4.77 11.12
CA GLY A 28 -6.67 4.56 11.03
C GLY A 28 -7.05 3.56 9.94
N ARG A 29 -6.45 3.70 8.74
CA ARG A 29 -6.67 2.77 7.63
C ARG A 29 -6.27 1.33 7.99
N ASN A 30 -5.10 1.14 8.60
CA ASN A 30 -4.61 -0.20 8.90
C ASN A 30 -5.31 -0.81 10.12
N VAL A 31 -5.77 -0.01 11.11
CA VAL A 31 -6.68 -0.48 12.17
C VAL A 31 -7.95 -1.04 11.55
N TYR A 32 -8.54 -0.32 10.59
CA TYR A 32 -9.73 -0.78 9.91
C TYR A 32 -9.49 -2.05 9.07
N PHE A 33 -8.35 -2.12 8.36
CA PHE A 33 -7.96 -3.30 7.59
C PHE A 33 -7.79 -4.54 8.49
N VAL A 34 -7.00 -4.44 9.58
CA VAL A 34 -6.72 -5.56 10.48
C VAL A 34 -8.00 -6.04 11.17
N LEU A 35 -8.87 -5.12 11.59
CA LEU A 35 -10.18 -5.44 12.12
C LEU A 35 -11.03 -6.20 11.07
N ALA A 36 -11.17 -5.65 9.87
CA ALA A 36 -11.99 -6.23 8.82
C ALA A 36 -11.47 -7.61 8.40
N ALA A 37 -10.15 -7.76 8.26
CA ALA A 37 -9.51 -9.03 7.91
C ALA A 37 -9.73 -10.09 9.00
N TRP A 38 -9.55 -9.72 10.26
CA TRP A 38 -9.78 -10.63 11.37
C TRP A 38 -11.23 -11.06 11.46
N VAL A 39 -12.17 -10.09 11.48
CA VAL A 39 -13.61 -10.38 11.63
C VAL A 39 -14.12 -11.20 10.44
N ALA A 40 -13.70 -10.86 9.21
CA ALA A 40 -14.11 -11.62 8.03
C ALA A 40 -13.68 -13.08 8.10
N THR A 41 -12.49 -13.39 8.61
CA THR A 41 -12.00 -14.77 8.74
C THR A 41 -12.48 -15.48 9.99
N ASP A 42 -12.54 -14.80 11.13
CA ASP A 42 -12.91 -15.41 12.41
C ASP A 42 -14.41 -15.68 12.51
N VAL A 43 -15.26 -14.74 12.06
CA VAL A 43 -16.72 -14.91 12.10
C VAL A 43 -17.20 -15.88 11.02
N SER A 44 -16.72 -15.75 9.78
CA SER A 44 -17.14 -16.62 8.68
C SER A 44 -16.42 -17.98 8.67
N LYS A 45 -15.28 -18.12 9.38
CA LYS A 45 -14.36 -19.26 9.31
C LYS A 45 -13.93 -19.57 7.86
N SER A 46 -13.96 -18.56 6.98
CA SER A 46 -13.75 -18.68 5.54
C SER A 46 -12.68 -17.69 5.05
N THR A 47 -11.68 -18.21 4.36
CA THR A 47 -10.70 -17.39 3.64
C THR A 47 -11.34 -16.68 2.45
N SER A 48 -12.35 -17.33 1.84
CA SER A 48 -13.11 -16.78 0.70
C SER A 48 -13.86 -15.51 1.06
N ALA A 49 -14.39 -15.39 2.28
CA ALA A 49 -15.06 -14.17 2.75
C ALA A 49 -14.11 -12.96 2.76
N LEU A 50 -12.89 -13.14 3.27
CA LEU A 50 -11.88 -12.07 3.22
C LEU A 50 -11.45 -11.76 1.78
N ALA A 51 -11.27 -12.76 0.94
CA ALA A 51 -10.94 -12.57 -0.47
C ALA A 51 -12.01 -11.74 -1.20
N ILE A 52 -13.29 -12.00 -0.97
CA ILE A 52 -14.41 -11.22 -1.52
C ILE A 52 -14.37 -9.78 -1.02
N LEU A 53 -14.20 -9.56 0.29
CA LEU A 53 -14.10 -8.23 0.89
C LEU A 53 -12.99 -7.41 0.24
N LEU A 54 -11.80 -7.97 0.11
CA LEU A 54 -10.64 -7.30 -0.49
C LEU A 54 -10.80 -7.09 -2.01
N ALA A 55 -11.44 -8.03 -2.71
CA ALA A 55 -11.76 -7.90 -4.13
C ALA A 55 -12.73 -6.74 -4.38
N LEU A 56 -13.77 -6.59 -3.57
CA LEU A 56 -14.72 -5.46 -3.64
C LEU A 56 -14.00 -4.12 -3.44
N GLY A 57 -13.09 -4.04 -2.45
CA GLY A 57 -12.27 -2.85 -2.22
C GLY A 57 -11.36 -2.53 -3.41
N SER A 58 -10.69 -3.52 -3.98
CA SER A 58 -9.80 -3.34 -5.14
C SER A 58 -10.58 -2.95 -6.39
N ALA A 59 -11.77 -3.50 -6.60
CA ALA A 59 -12.66 -3.10 -7.69
C ALA A 59 -13.11 -1.63 -7.53
N ALA A 60 -13.51 -1.23 -6.32
CA ALA A 60 -13.84 0.16 -6.01
C ALA A 60 -12.64 1.09 -6.24
N GLU A 61 -11.43 0.71 -5.87
CA GLU A 61 -10.21 1.47 -6.10
C GLU A 61 -9.93 1.68 -7.60
N LEU A 62 -10.10 0.65 -8.43
CA LEU A 62 -9.93 0.76 -9.89
C LEU A 62 -10.95 1.72 -10.50
N LEU A 63 -12.22 1.60 -10.13
CA LEU A 63 -13.28 2.48 -10.62
C LEU A 63 -13.06 3.94 -10.21
N THR A 64 -12.52 4.14 -9.01
CA THR A 64 -12.29 5.48 -8.44
C THR A 64 -11.07 6.18 -9.01
N SER A 65 -10.11 5.46 -9.54
CA SER A 65 -8.81 6.02 -9.93
C SER A 65 -8.93 7.21 -10.89
N ASN A 66 -9.90 7.17 -11.80
CA ASN A 66 -10.18 8.25 -12.74
C ASN A 66 -10.98 9.41 -12.11
N VAL A 67 -12.00 9.07 -11.31
CA VAL A 67 -12.88 10.06 -10.66
C VAL A 67 -12.11 10.85 -9.59
N GLY A 68 -11.33 10.14 -8.76
CA GLY A 68 -10.49 10.74 -7.72
C GLY A 68 -9.47 11.72 -8.29
N GLY A 69 -8.84 11.39 -9.43
CA GLY A 69 -7.93 12.29 -10.13
C GLY A 69 -8.61 13.60 -10.55
N VAL A 70 -9.79 13.52 -11.16
CA VAL A 70 -10.56 14.71 -11.58
C VAL A 70 -10.96 15.59 -10.39
N LEU A 71 -11.36 14.99 -9.26
CA LEU A 71 -11.69 15.72 -8.04
C LEU A 71 -10.49 16.48 -7.49
N VAL A 72 -9.32 15.83 -7.42
CA VAL A 72 -8.06 16.42 -6.92
C VAL A 72 -7.55 17.53 -7.83
N ASP A 73 -7.84 17.46 -9.13
CA ASP A 73 -7.44 18.51 -10.09
C ASP A 73 -8.39 19.71 -10.07
N ARG A 74 -9.67 19.51 -9.74
CA ARG A 74 -10.69 20.58 -9.75
C ARG A 74 -10.77 21.37 -8.45
N PHE A 75 -10.52 20.72 -7.30
CA PHE A 75 -10.68 21.32 -5.99
C PHE A 75 -9.34 21.51 -5.28
N ASP A 76 -9.30 22.38 -4.26
CA ASP A 76 -8.12 22.48 -3.39
C ASP A 76 -7.89 21.12 -2.70
N ARG A 77 -6.69 20.59 -2.89
CA ARG A 77 -6.27 19.26 -2.42
C ARG A 77 -6.48 19.06 -0.93
N ARG A 78 -6.34 20.12 -0.14
CA ARG A 78 -6.56 20.13 1.32
C ARG A 78 -8.01 19.95 1.67
N PHE A 79 -8.91 20.66 0.97
CA PHE A 79 -10.36 20.47 1.13
C PHE A 79 -10.79 19.07 0.72
N VAL A 80 -10.21 18.50 -0.33
CA VAL A 80 -10.47 17.11 -0.72
C VAL A 80 -10.03 16.15 0.39
N CYS A 81 -8.84 16.34 0.97
CA CYS A 81 -8.39 15.52 2.10
C CYS A 81 -9.29 15.64 3.33
N ILE A 82 -9.70 16.87 3.69
CA ILE A 82 -10.62 17.14 4.81
C ILE A 82 -11.97 16.46 4.59
N ALA A 83 -12.54 16.60 3.39
CA ALA A 83 -13.82 15.97 3.03
C ALA A 83 -13.71 14.43 3.09
N CYS A 84 -12.60 13.87 2.62
CA CYS A 84 -12.35 12.42 2.71
C CYS A 84 -12.23 11.95 4.16
N ASP A 85 -11.47 12.64 5.02
CA ASP A 85 -11.33 12.24 6.43
C ASP A 85 -12.66 12.35 7.18
N LEU A 86 -13.45 13.40 6.93
CA LEU A 86 -14.80 13.52 7.48
C LEU A 86 -15.71 12.38 7.01
N SER A 87 -15.67 12.05 5.72
CA SER A 87 -16.45 10.94 5.15
C SER A 87 -16.04 9.59 5.75
N ARG A 88 -14.72 9.34 5.94
CA ARG A 88 -14.22 8.13 6.61
C ARG A 88 -14.70 8.07 8.07
N LEU A 89 -14.66 9.19 8.77
CA LEU A 89 -15.11 9.27 10.15
C LEU A 89 -16.59 8.90 10.27
N ILE A 90 -17.46 9.48 9.44
CA ILE A 90 -18.88 9.16 9.38
C ILE A 90 -19.07 7.67 9.02
N LEU A 91 -18.34 7.17 8.04
CA LEU A 91 -18.43 5.77 7.59
C LEU A 91 -18.06 4.80 8.72
N ILE A 92 -16.97 5.07 9.45
CA ILE A 92 -16.53 4.21 10.56
C ILE A 92 -17.57 4.16 11.69
N PHE A 93 -18.16 5.30 12.07
CA PHE A 93 -19.23 5.31 13.07
C PHE A 93 -20.47 4.57 12.57
N SER A 94 -20.87 4.76 11.30
CA SER A 94 -21.97 4.01 10.70
C SER A 94 -21.69 2.51 10.64
N THR A 95 -20.44 2.12 10.36
CA THR A 95 -20.01 0.71 10.39
C THR A 95 -20.11 0.13 11.80
N GLY A 96 -19.63 0.86 12.81
CA GLY A 96 -19.75 0.44 14.21
C GLY A 96 -21.20 0.21 14.64
N ILE A 97 -22.10 1.09 14.24
CA ILE A 97 -23.55 0.92 14.49
C ILE A 97 -24.07 -0.28 13.68
N GLY A 98 -23.71 -0.40 12.42
CA GLY A 98 -24.15 -1.51 11.56
C GLY A 98 -23.74 -2.88 12.11
N LEU A 99 -22.56 -3.00 12.70
CA LEU A 99 -22.07 -4.24 13.32
C LEU A 99 -22.84 -4.65 14.58
N MET A 100 -23.59 -3.72 15.21
CA MET A 100 -24.43 -4.04 16.38
C MET A 100 -25.78 -4.67 15.99
N PHE A 101 -26.28 -4.42 14.78
CA PHE A 101 -27.63 -4.82 14.37
C PHE A 101 -27.67 -5.69 13.12
N GLY A 102 -26.60 -5.74 12.33
CA GLY A 102 -26.55 -6.43 11.04
C GLY A 102 -25.60 -7.62 11.00
N ASP A 103 -25.62 -8.36 9.90
CA ASP A 103 -24.63 -9.39 9.63
C ASP A 103 -23.24 -8.78 9.45
N PRO A 104 -22.25 -9.18 10.27
CA PRO A 104 -20.93 -8.55 10.27
C PRO A 104 -20.24 -8.56 8.91
N LEU A 105 -20.36 -9.66 8.14
CA LEU A 105 -19.70 -9.79 6.85
C LEU A 105 -20.29 -8.83 5.81
N SER A 106 -21.61 -8.78 5.72
CA SER A 106 -22.31 -7.88 4.79
C SER A 106 -22.03 -6.41 5.09
N VAL A 107 -22.06 -6.03 6.39
CA VAL A 107 -21.74 -4.67 6.85
C VAL A 107 -20.32 -4.30 6.49
N LEU A 108 -19.35 -5.19 6.74
CA LEU A 108 -17.95 -4.95 6.42
C LEU A 108 -17.70 -4.88 4.91
N CYS A 109 -18.31 -5.76 4.09
CA CYS A 109 -18.17 -5.72 2.64
C CYS A 109 -18.66 -4.39 2.05
N LEU A 110 -19.83 -3.93 2.48
CA LEU A 110 -20.37 -2.64 2.04
C LEU A 110 -19.50 -1.47 2.48
N SER A 111 -19.17 -1.44 3.76
CA SER A 111 -18.37 -0.39 4.35
C SER A 111 -16.95 -0.35 3.78
N TRP A 112 -16.28 -1.48 3.59
CA TRP A 112 -14.96 -1.58 3.00
C TRP A 112 -14.94 -1.09 1.55
N THR A 113 -15.96 -1.41 0.77
CA THR A 113 -16.09 -0.94 -0.61
C THR A 113 -16.17 0.59 -0.68
N ILE A 114 -17.04 1.20 0.16
CA ILE A 114 -17.15 2.65 0.25
C ILE A 114 -15.85 3.27 0.78
N PHE A 115 -15.25 2.65 1.79
CA PHE A 115 -13.98 3.09 2.36
C PHE A 115 -12.87 3.13 1.31
N ALA A 116 -12.71 2.08 0.51
CA ALA A 116 -11.68 2.00 -0.53
C ALA A 116 -11.82 3.11 -1.57
N PHE A 117 -13.05 3.48 -1.94
CA PHE A 117 -13.34 4.62 -2.82
C PHE A 117 -12.83 5.94 -2.21
N ILE A 118 -13.17 6.21 -0.95
CA ILE A 118 -12.77 7.45 -0.25
C ILE A 118 -11.26 7.46 -0.01
N ASP A 119 -10.69 6.33 0.41
CA ASP A 119 -9.27 6.18 0.73
C ASP A 119 -8.38 6.40 -0.49
N ARG A 120 -8.78 5.91 -1.66
CA ARG A 120 -8.07 6.14 -2.91
C ARG A 120 -8.01 7.62 -3.27
N THR A 121 -9.14 8.32 -3.16
CA THR A 121 -9.23 9.76 -3.42
C THR A 121 -8.35 10.54 -2.43
N TYR A 122 -8.42 10.21 -1.15
CA TYR A 122 -7.57 10.80 -0.10
C TYR A 122 -6.08 10.63 -0.40
N SER A 123 -5.64 9.40 -0.69
CA SER A 123 -4.24 9.10 -0.99
C SER A 123 -3.72 9.92 -2.17
N THR A 124 -4.53 10.07 -3.22
CA THR A 124 -4.19 10.86 -4.40
C THR A 124 -4.05 12.34 -4.04
N ALA A 125 -5.01 12.89 -3.29
CA ALA A 125 -5.00 14.29 -2.86
C ALA A 125 -3.83 14.58 -1.90
N LEU A 126 -3.57 13.70 -0.94
CA LEU A 126 -2.49 13.86 0.03
C LEU A 126 -1.12 13.87 -0.66
N GLN A 127 -0.86 12.95 -1.58
CA GLN A 127 0.38 12.94 -2.35
C GLN A 127 0.55 14.18 -3.23
N ALA A 128 -0.55 14.73 -3.74
CA ALA A 128 -0.53 15.94 -4.55
C ALA A 128 -0.17 17.21 -3.75
N ILE A 129 -0.31 17.21 -2.41
CA ILE A 129 0.11 18.32 -1.53
C ILE A 129 1.64 18.44 -1.41
N ILE A 130 2.40 17.34 -1.58
CA ILE A 130 3.85 17.32 -1.33
C ILE A 130 4.62 18.42 -2.09
N PRO A 131 4.41 18.61 -3.41
CA PRO A 131 5.11 19.67 -4.14
C PRO A 131 4.79 21.10 -3.66
N ASP A 132 3.66 21.29 -2.98
CA ASP A 132 3.25 22.61 -2.48
C ASP A 132 3.99 22.97 -1.16
N ILE A 133 4.42 21.96 -0.39
CA ILE A 133 5.07 22.13 0.92
C ILE A 133 6.57 21.82 0.92
N VAL A 134 7.12 21.31 -0.19
CA VAL A 134 8.52 20.86 -0.27
C VAL A 134 9.22 21.41 -1.49
N ARG A 135 10.44 21.94 -1.29
CA ARG A 135 11.28 22.42 -2.40
C ARG A 135 11.72 21.23 -3.28
N PRO A 136 11.86 21.43 -4.63
CA PRO A 136 12.18 20.34 -5.57
C PRO A 136 13.41 19.50 -5.16
N LYS A 137 14.46 20.13 -4.65
CA LYS A 137 15.68 19.44 -4.18
C LYS A 137 15.49 18.47 -3.01
N ASN A 138 14.40 18.61 -2.25
CA ASN A 138 14.10 17.82 -1.05
C ASN A 138 12.96 16.81 -1.26
N LEU A 139 12.38 16.74 -2.46
CA LEU A 139 11.21 15.88 -2.74
C LEU A 139 11.47 14.41 -2.46
N THR A 140 12.62 13.88 -2.91
CA THR A 140 12.97 12.46 -2.70
C THR A 140 13.08 12.12 -1.20
N SER A 141 13.80 12.95 -0.44
CA SER A 141 13.97 12.75 1.00
C SER A 141 12.64 12.85 1.75
N PHE A 142 11.78 13.79 1.36
CA PHE A 142 10.48 13.97 2.00
C PHE A 142 9.49 12.85 1.66
N ASN A 143 9.49 12.36 0.41
CA ASN A 143 8.72 11.17 0.05
C ASN A 143 9.15 9.94 0.87
N SER A 144 10.45 9.75 1.08
CA SER A 144 10.96 8.68 1.93
C SER A 144 10.50 8.83 3.39
N ALA A 145 10.54 10.05 3.94
CA ALA A 145 10.04 10.33 5.28
C ALA A 145 8.54 10.07 5.40
N SER A 146 7.75 10.46 4.38
CA SER A 146 6.31 10.16 4.32
C SER A 146 6.03 8.66 4.28
N TYR A 147 6.85 7.90 3.56
CA TYR A 147 6.73 6.45 3.51
C TYR A 147 7.06 5.80 4.85
N ILE A 148 8.10 6.27 5.55
CA ILE A 148 8.43 5.80 6.91
C ILE A 148 7.31 6.13 7.89
N ALA A 149 6.74 7.35 7.82
CA ALA A 149 5.60 7.74 8.65
C ALA A 149 4.38 6.83 8.42
N MET A 150 4.10 6.48 7.16
CA MET A 150 3.03 5.54 6.80
C MET A 150 3.28 4.15 7.40
N GLN A 151 4.48 3.63 7.29
CA GLN A 151 4.82 2.30 7.83
C GLN A 151 4.85 2.27 9.36
N ALA A 152 5.27 3.37 10.00
CA ALA A 152 5.15 3.53 11.45
C ALA A 152 3.67 3.53 11.88
N GLY A 153 2.79 4.19 11.12
CA GLY A 153 1.35 4.14 11.35
C GLY A 153 0.79 2.72 11.22
N ASN A 154 1.20 1.97 10.21
CA ASN A 154 0.80 0.57 10.02
C ASN A 154 1.27 -0.31 11.20
N LEU A 155 2.49 -0.11 11.68
CA LEU A 155 3.03 -0.82 12.85
C LEU A 155 2.20 -0.54 14.12
N ILE A 156 1.92 0.75 14.39
CA ILE A 156 1.08 1.15 15.54
C ILE A 156 -0.30 0.50 15.42
N ALA A 157 -0.91 0.59 14.24
CA ALA A 157 -2.23 0.05 13.99
C ALA A 157 -2.31 -1.45 14.24
N ALA A 158 -1.33 -2.22 13.76
CA ALA A 158 -1.30 -3.67 13.90
C ALA A 158 -1.30 -4.10 15.38
N ILE A 159 -0.45 -3.46 16.20
CA ILE A 159 -0.36 -3.74 17.64
C ILE A 159 -1.65 -3.30 18.36
N VAL A 160 -2.09 -2.05 18.09
CA VAL A 160 -3.27 -1.47 18.74
C VAL A 160 -4.52 -2.28 18.42
N THR A 161 -4.71 -2.70 17.16
CA THR A 161 -5.90 -3.47 16.76
C THR A 161 -5.90 -4.86 17.37
N GLY A 162 -4.75 -5.57 17.28
CA GLY A 162 -4.62 -6.92 17.86
C GLY A 162 -4.91 -6.92 19.36
N TYR A 163 -4.37 -5.95 20.10
CA TYR A 163 -4.65 -5.78 21.53
C TYR A 163 -6.12 -5.39 21.80
N SER A 164 -6.66 -4.44 21.05
CA SER A 164 -8.04 -3.96 21.26
C SER A 164 -9.08 -5.04 21.00
N LEU A 165 -8.90 -5.86 19.96
CA LEU A 165 -9.81 -6.96 19.66
C LEU A 165 -9.90 -7.97 20.81
N THR A 166 -8.77 -8.24 21.49
CA THR A 166 -8.74 -9.14 22.64
C THR A 166 -9.24 -8.49 23.94
N ALA A 167 -8.96 -7.19 24.17
CA ALA A 167 -9.24 -6.50 25.42
C ALA A 167 -10.66 -5.92 25.50
N ILE A 168 -11.16 -5.31 24.43
CA ILE A 168 -12.43 -4.57 24.40
C ILE A 168 -13.44 -5.11 23.37
N GLY A 169 -13.03 -6.11 22.59
CA GLY A 169 -13.89 -6.79 21.61
C GLY A 169 -14.12 -6.02 20.31
N MET A 170 -14.86 -6.63 19.39
CA MET A 170 -15.06 -6.17 18.03
C MET A 170 -15.79 -4.81 17.95
N ASN A 171 -16.88 -4.64 18.70
CA ASN A 171 -17.75 -3.47 18.59
C ASN A 171 -17.04 -2.16 18.97
N LEU A 172 -16.28 -2.15 20.07
CA LEU A 172 -15.52 -0.98 20.49
C LEU A 172 -14.28 -0.75 19.63
N THR A 173 -13.63 -1.83 19.20
CA THR A 173 -12.48 -1.74 18.28
C THR A 173 -12.89 -1.17 16.93
N SER A 174 -14.12 -1.39 16.46
CA SER A 174 -14.61 -0.89 15.15
C SER A 174 -14.70 0.65 15.09
N ILE A 175 -14.79 1.34 16.22
CA ILE A 175 -14.85 2.81 16.28
C ILE A 175 -13.43 3.42 16.33
N LEU A 176 -12.43 2.64 16.71
CA LEU A 176 -11.07 3.11 16.92
C LEU A 176 -10.42 3.77 15.68
N PRO A 177 -10.63 3.29 14.43
CA PRO A 177 -10.13 3.98 13.23
C PRO A 177 -10.59 5.43 13.15
N GLY A 178 -11.81 5.73 13.62
CA GLY A 178 -12.38 7.08 13.65
C GLY A 178 -11.54 8.07 14.47
N ALA A 179 -10.96 7.64 15.59
CA ALA A 179 -10.08 8.50 16.39
C ALA A 179 -8.85 8.94 15.59
N PHE A 180 -8.25 8.04 14.83
CA PHE A 180 -7.08 8.34 13.99
C PHE A 180 -7.43 9.21 12.77
N PHE A 181 -8.58 8.99 12.14
CA PHE A 181 -9.06 9.89 11.09
C PHE A 181 -9.42 11.27 11.63
N GLY A 182 -9.95 11.36 12.84
CA GLY A 182 -10.15 12.62 13.55
C GLY A 182 -8.84 13.36 13.81
N LEU A 183 -7.78 12.67 14.26
CA LEU A 183 -6.44 13.24 14.43
C LEU A 183 -5.86 13.74 13.10
N SER A 184 -6.01 12.97 12.01
CA SER A 184 -5.61 13.37 10.66
C SER A 184 -6.37 14.64 10.21
N LEU A 185 -7.67 14.68 10.42
CA LEU A 185 -8.54 15.82 10.12
C LEU A 185 -8.09 17.10 10.86
N LEU A 186 -7.80 17.00 12.16
CA LEU A 186 -7.28 18.13 12.96
C LEU A 186 -5.93 18.62 12.41
N GLY A 187 -5.04 17.71 12.01
CA GLY A 187 -3.78 18.05 11.37
C GLY A 187 -3.99 18.78 10.04
N LEU A 188 -4.92 18.32 9.19
CA LEU A 188 -5.24 18.96 7.91
C LEU A 188 -5.86 20.35 8.09
N LEU A 189 -6.71 20.54 9.08
CA LEU A 189 -7.26 21.85 9.43
C LEU A 189 -6.16 22.82 9.87
N ALA A 190 -5.20 22.35 10.69
CA ALA A 190 -4.04 23.14 11.08
C ALA A 190 -3.12 23.47 9.88
N LEU A 191 -3.03 22.58 8.89
CA LEU A 191 -2.27 22.82 7.66
C LEU A 191 -2.96 23.86 6.76
N LEU A 192 -4.30 23.85 6.71
CA LEU A 192 -5.09 24.81 5.92
C LEU A 192 -4.84 26.24 6.37
N GLY A 193 -4.76 26.48 7.67
CA GLY A 193 -4.55 27.82 8.25
C GLY A 193 -3.13 28.39 8.04
N ARG A 194 -2.17 27.61 7.55
CA ARG A 194 -0.74 28.00 7.47
C ARG A 194 -0.21 28.30 6.08
N GLN A 195 -0.95 27.97 5.03
CA GLN A 195 -0.49 28.16 3.66
C GLN A 195 -1.55 28.85 2.80
N PRO A 196 -1.13 29.74 1.86
CA PRO A 196 -2.05 30.29 0.88
C PRO A 196 -2.68 29.16 0.05
N PRO A 197 -3.91 29.38 -0.48
CA PRO A 197 -4.57 28.39 -1.32
C PRO A 197 -3.66 27.97 -2.47
N SER A 198 -3.59 26.66 -2.69
CA SER A 198 -2.84 26.07 -3.82
C SER A 198 -3.38 26.71 -5.11
N ARG A 199 -2.50 27.38 -5.87
CA ARG A 199 -2.89 27.94 -7.17
C ARG A 199 -3.42 26.81 -8.04
N SER A 200 -4.69 26.93 -8.43
CA SER A 200 -5.28 26.02 -9.42
C SER A 200 -4.38 26.01 -10.66
N ARG A 201 -3.83 24.84 -10.97
CA ARG A 201 -3.03 24.63 -12.20
C ARG A 201 -3.90 24.58 -13.46
N SER A 202 -5.12 25.11 -13.42
CA SER A 202 -6.09 25.10 -14.53
C SER A 202 -5.53 25.63 -15.84
N ASP A 203 -4.58 26.58 -15.80
CA ASP A 203 -4.05 27.20 -17.04
C ASP A 203 -2.92 26.41 -17.72
N LEU A 204 -2.19 25.55 -16.98
CA LEU A 204 -1.13 24.72 -17.56
C LEU A 204 -1.63 23.33 -17.99
N GLN A 205 -2.66 22.81 -17.33
CA GLN A 205 -3.23 21.49 -17.64
C GLN A 205 -4.27 21.52 -18.77
N ALA A 206 -4.94 22.63 -19.04
CA ALA A 206 -5.83 22.76 -20.20
C ALA A 206 -5.11 22.48 -21.54
N LYS A 207 -3.79 22.70 -21.61
CA LYS A 207 -2.95 22.32 -22.76
C LYS A 207 -2.58 20.82 -22.77
N SER A 208 -2.55 20.13 -21.62
CA SER A 208 -2.16 18.71 -21.50
C SER A 208 -3.33 17.77 -21.78
N ILE A 209 -4.55 18.13 -21.38
CA ILE A 209 -5.75 17.29 -21.56
C ILE A 209 -6.16 17.16 -23.04
N ARG A 210 -5.80 18.11 -23.90
CA ARG A 210 -6.08 18.06 -25.35
C ARG A 210 -5.23 17.06 -26.15
N ARG A 211 -4.22 16.41 -25.53
CA ARG A 211 -3.41 15.33 -26.12
C ARG A 211 -3.60 14.01 -25.38
N MET A 212 -4.83 13.67 -25.03
CA MET A 212 -5.17 12.30 -24.65
C MET A 212 -5.35 11.47 -25.93
N ASP A 213 -4.32 11.44 -26.75
CA ASP A 213 -4.20 10.43 -27.80
C ASP A 213 -3.95 9.09 -27.10
N LEU A 214 -4.89 8.18 -27.28
CA LEU A 214 -4.83 6.77 -26.96
C LEU A 214 -3.66 6.11 -27.73
N LEU A 215 -2.43 6.40 -27.35
CA LEU A 215 -1.30 5.64 -27.84
C LEU A 215 -1.41 4.21 -27.30
N PRO A 216 -1.27 3.18 -28.15
CA PRO A 216 -1.47 1.81 -27.74
C PRO A 216 -0.57 1.45 -26.56
N THR A 217 -1.15 0.77 -25.60
CA THR A 217 -0.57 0.30 -24.32
C THR A 217 0.73 -0.49 -24.49
N THR A 218 0.99 -1.02 -25.69
CA THR A 218 2.14 -1.85 -26.03
C THR A 218 3.47 -1.12 -26.02
N PHE A 219 3.50 0.20 -26.18
CA PHE A 219 4.75 0.95 -26.38
C PHE A 219 5.55 1.21 -25.11
N VAL A 220 4.91 1.31 -23.94
CA VAL A 220 5.59 1.66 -22.68
C VAL A 220 6.11 0.44 -21.92
N VAL A 221 5.50 -0.73 -22.13
CA VAL A 221 5.80 -1.95 -21.35
C VAL A 221 6.96 -2.75 -21.98
N HIS A 222 7.21 -2.64 -23.28
CA HIS A 222 8.17 -3.50 -23.99
C HIS A 222 9.61 -3.44 -23.44
N PRO A 223 10.23 -2.27 -23.19
CA PRO A 223 11.58 -2.21 -22.62
C PRO A 223 11.62 -2.56 -21.12
N LEU A 224 10.45 -2.56 -20.43
CA LEU A 224 10.31 -2.80 -19.00
C LEU A 224 9.65 -4.15 -18.67
N LYS A 225 9.46 -5.04 -19.64
CA LYS A 225 8.71 -6.30 -19.49
C LYS A 225 9.11 -7.10 -18.24
N THR A 226 10.40 -7.35 -18.04
CA THR A 226 10.89 -8.09 -16.87
C THR A 226 10.56 -7.36 -15.56
N ILE A 227 10.71 -6.04 -15.56
CA ILE A 227 10.46 -5.20 -14.40
C ILE A 227 8.95 -5.19 -14.07
N ALA A 228 8.10 -5.12 -15.09
CA ALA A 228 6.66 -5.18 -14.95
C ALA A 228 6.20 -6.54 -14.37
N VAL A 229 6.78 -7.65 -14.84
CA VAL A 229 6.48 -8.99 -14.29
C VAL A 229 6.95 -9.09 -12.84
N MET A 230 8.16 -8.63 -12.51
CA MET A 230 8.65 -8.64 -11.13
C MET A 230 7.79 -7.76 -10.20
N TYR A 231 7.33 -6.61 -10.71
CA TYR A 231 6.44 -5.75 -9.95
C TYR A 231 5.08 -6.40 -9.69
N ALA A 232 4.50 -7.02 -10.72
CA ALA A 232 3.25 -7.74 -10.62
C ALA A 232 3.32 -8.90 -9.61
N LEU A 233 4.39 -9.70 -9.65
CA LEU A 233 4.61 -10.78 -8.68
C LEU A 233 4.81 -10.26 -7.25
N THR A 234 5.61 -9.19 -7.10
CA THR A 234 5.81 -8.57 -5.79
C THR A 234 4.49 -8.01 -5.22
N TYR A 235 3.69 -7.35 -6.08
CA TYR A 235 2.39 -6.81 -5.68
C TYR A 235 1.40 -7.94 -5.31
N ALA A 236 1.34 -9.00 -6.12
CA ALA A 236 0.53 -10.18 -5.85
C ALA A 236 0.94 -10.87 -4.54
N MET A 237 2.24 -10.93 -4.23
CA MET A 237 2.73 -11.42 -2.92
C MET A 237 2.14 -10.61 -1.76
N GLY A 238 2.16 -9.28 -1.84
CA GLY A 238 1.57 -8.44 -0.81
C GLY A 238 0.07 -8.69 -0.64
N MET A 239 -0.67 -8.85 -1.75
CA MET A 239 -2.09 -9.17 -1.72
C MET A 239 -2.37 -10.57 -1.14
N LEU A 240 -1.55 -11.56 -1.47
CA LEU A 240 -1.64 -12.91 -0.89
C LEU A 240 -1.43 -12.88 0.63
N VAL A 241 -0.41 -12.16 1.10
CA VAL A 241 -0.16 -11.99 2.54
C VAL A 241 -1.37 -11.34 3.22
N SER A 242 -1.97 -10.32 2.60
CA SER A 242 -3.14 -9.63 3.16
C SER A 242 -4.38 -10.51 3.26
N VAL A 243 -4.64 -11.40 2.28
CA VAL A 243 -5.84 -12.25 2.28
C VAL A 243 -5.64 -13.55 3.07
N LEU A 244 -4.43 -14.10 3.05
CA LEU A 244 -4.15 -15.38 3.70
C LEU A 244 -3.65 -15.22 5.14
N GLY A 245 -3.14 -14.04 5.53
CA GLY A 245 -2.51 -13.82 6.83
C GLY A 245 -3.44 -14.13 8.01
N ALA A 246 -4.66 -13.58 8.00
CA ALA A 246 -5.63 -13.85 9.05
C ALA A 246 -6.08 -15.33 9.05
N ALA A 247 -6.31 -15.91 7.87
CA ALA A 247 -6.68 -17.31 7.73
C ALA A 247 -5.56 -18.26 8.18
N TYR A 248 -4.30 -17.92 7.93
CA TYR A 248 -3.14 -18.69 8.41
C TYR A 248 -3.08 -18.72 9.93
N VAL A 249 -3.29 -17.55 10.58
CA VAL A 249 -3.32 -17.50 12.06
C VAL A 249 -4.49 -18.29 12.63
N THR A 250 -5.70 -18.11 12.10
CA THR A 250 -6.89 -18.74 12.67
C THR A 250 -6.97 -20.24 12.38
N ARG A 251 -6.62 -20.69 11.17
CA ARG A 251 -6.82 -22.07 10.73
C ARG A 251 -5.62 -22.98 11.00
N GLU A 252 -4.39 -22.50 10.82
CA GLU A 252 -3.18 -23.31 10.95
C GLU A 252 -2.46 -23.09 12.29
N LEU A 253 -2.24 -21.83 12.70
CA LEU A 253 -1.60 -21.55 13.98
C LEU A 253 -2.57 -21.63 15.16
N LYS A 254 -3.90 -21.62 14.90
CA LYS A 254 -4.96 -21.57 15.93
C LYS A 254 -4.74 -20.42 16.92
N GLY A 255 -4.22 -19.31 16.40
CA GLY A 255 -3.84 -18.15 17.16
C GLY A 255 -4.98 -17.15 17.34
N SER A 256 -4.71 -16.15 18.15
CA SER A 256 -5.62 -15.05 18.52
C SER A 256 -5.46 -13.83 17.59
N ALA A 257 -6.37 -12.86 17.71
CA ALA A 257 -6.26 -11.55 17.05
C ALA A 257 -4.97 -10.82 17.43
N LEU A 258 -4.47 -11.00 18.64
CA LEU A 258 -3.21 -10.40 19.10
C LEU A 258 -2.02 -10.97 18.32
N GLU A 259 -1.98 -12.27 18.09
CA GLU A 259 -0.94 -12.90 17.28
C GLU A 259 -1.00 -12.44 15.82
N PHE A 260 -2.20 -12.31 15.26
CA PHE A 260 -2.36 -11.69 13.93
C PHE A 260 -1.81 -10.26 13.90
N GLY A 261 -2.12 -9.44 14.91
CA GLY A 261 -1.57 -8.10 15.07
C GLY A 261 -0.03 -8.10 15.12
N TYR A 262 0.59 -9.03 15.84
CA TYR A 262 2.06 -9.15 15.88
C TYR A 262 2.65 -9.56 14.52
N LEU A 263 1.99 -10.40 13.75
CA LEU A 263 2.43 -10.77 12.40
C LEU A 263 2.37 -9.58 11.44
N GLU A 264 1.30 -8.80 11.46
CA GLU A 264 1.17 -7.54 10.70
C GLU A 264 2.24 -6.51 11.13
N ALA A 265 2.51 -6.41 12.45
CA ALA A 265 3.59 -5.58 12.97
C ALA A 265 4.97 -6.04 12.47
N GLY A 266 5.19 -7.35 12.38
CA GLY A 266 6.39 -7.95 11.80
C GLY A 266 6.61 -7.52 10.35
N TRP A 267 5.56 -7.58 9.52
CA TRP A 267 5.60 -7.06 8.16
C TRP A 267 5.97 -5.59 8.09
N ALA A 268 5.36 -4.74 8.95
CA ALA A 268 5.65 -3.31 9.00
C ALA A 268 7.09 -3.02 9.44
N LEU A 269 7.62 -3.74 10.43
CA LEU A 269 9.01 -3.64 10.89
C LEU A 269 10.00 -4.02 9.78
N GLY A 270 9.76 -5.14 9.10
CA GLY A 270 10.55 -5.54 7.93
C GLY A 270 10.55 -4.48 6.84
N SER A 271 9.39 -3.89 6.57
CA SER A 271 9.20 -2.81 5.60
C SER A 271 10.04 -1.57 5.95
N ILE A 272 10.01 -1.13 7.21
CA ILE A 272 10.81 -0.01 7.70
C ILE A 272 12.31 -0.32 7.56
N ALA A 273 12.75 -1.51 7.96
CA ALA A 273 14.13 -1.95 7.85
C ALA A 273 14.61 -1.93 6.38
N GLY A 274 13.78 -2.44 5.45
CA GLY A 274 14.06 -2.43 4.01
C GLY A 274 14.23 -1.01 3.46
N CYS A 275 13.32 -0.10 3.78
CA CYS A 275 13.39 1.31 3.38
C CYS A 275 14.65 1.99 3.94
N SER A 276 14.96 1.74 5.22
CA SER A 276 16.12 2.33 5.90
C SER A 276 17.44 1.89 5.29
N THR A 277 17.58 0.61 4.91
CA THR A 277 18.79 0.11 4.25
C THR A 277 19.04 0.77 2.90
N LEU A 278 18.01 1.07 2.13
CA LEU A 278 18.12 1.76 0.85
C LEU A 278 18.53 3.24 1.02
N LEU A 279 18.03 3.91 2.07
CA LEU A 279 18.42 5.28 2.39
C LEU A 279 19.90 5.38 2.76
N LEU A 280 20.41 4.43 3.57
CA LEU A 280 21.78 4.42 4.05
C LEU A 280 22.79 4.05 2.96
N ARG A 281 22.45 3.14 2.04
CA ARG A 281 23.40 2.55 1.08
C ARG A 281 23.52 3.29 -0.25
N ARG A 282 22.78 4.37 -0.53
CA ARG A 282 22.68 4.97 -1.88
C ARG A 282 22.58 3.88 -2.98
N ALA A 283 21.71 2.91 -2.74
CA ALA A 283 21.64 1.69 -3.53
C ALA A 283 21.33 2.00 -5.00
N ARG A 284 22.25 1.65 -5.89
CA ARG A 284 22.04 1.71 -7.33
C ARG A 284 21.02 0.62 -7.69
N SER A 285 19.90 0.99 -8.29
CA SER A 285 18.89 0.02 -8.74
C SER A 285 19.46 -0.81 -9.88
N ARG A 286 19.96 -2.02 -9.54
CA ARG A 286 20.40 -3.01 -10.54
C ARG A 286 19.28 -4.04 -10.74
N ARG A 287 19.07 -4.47 -11.99
CA ARG A 287 18.11 -5.54 -12.31
C ARG A 287 18.39 -6.82 -11.52
N GLN A 288 19.64 -7.19 -11.33
CA GLN A 288 20.06 -8.31 -10.50
C GLN A 288 19.60 -8.19 -9.05
N SER A 289 19.62 -6.99 -8.46
CA SER A 289 19.12 -6.77 -7.10
C SER A 289 17.62 -7.01 -6.98
N ILE A 290 16.84 -6.67 -8.00
CA ILE A 290 15.38 -6.92 -8.05
C ILE A 290 15.11 -8.42 -8.12
N LEU A 291 15.79 -9.15 -9.01
CA LEU A 291 15.63 -10.59 -9.16
C LEU A 291 16.05 -11.34 -7.88
N PHE A 292 17.15 -10.93 -7.26
CA PHE A 292 17.61 -11.51 -6.00
C PHE A 292 16.58 -11.33 -4.87
N GLN A 293 16.02 -10.13 -4.72
CA GLN A 293 15.00 -9.88 -3.69
C GLN A 293 13.71 -10.68 -3.96
N ALA A 294 13.30 -10.82 -5.23
CA ALA A 294 12.14 -11.61 -5.60
C ALA A 294 12.37 -13.12 -5.33
N ALA A 295 13.56 -13.64 -5.65
CA ALA A 295 13.92 -15.01 -5.34
C ALA A 295 13.97 -15.27 -3.82
N LEU A 296 14.56 -14.35 -3.06
CA LEU A 296 14.61 -14.44 -1.60
C LEU A 296 13.20 -14.45 -1.00
N ALA A 297 12.31 -13.56 -1.45
CA ALA A 297 10.92 -13.55 -1.02
C ALA A 297 10.21 -14.88 -1.34
N GLY A 298 10.45 -15.43 -2.54
CA GLY A 298 9.93 -16.74 -2.92
C GLY A 298 10.43 -17.87 -2.01
N ILE A 299 11.72 -17.87 -1.66
CA ILE A 299 12.30 -18.86 -0.72
C ILE A 299 11.66 -18.72 0.67
N VAL A 300 11.44 -17.49 1.15
CA VAL A 300 10.78 -17.26 2.44
C VAL A 300 9.34 -17.79 2.42
N LEU A 301 8.61 -17.59 1.31
CA LEU A 301 7.25 -18.14 1.14
C LEU A 301 7.23 -19.67 1.15
N LEU A 302 8.25 -20.33 0.58
CA LEU A 302 8.41 -21.79 0.65
C LEU A 302 8.62 -22.29 2.08
N GLY A 303 9.01 -21.42 3.00
CA GLY A 303 9.17 -21.77 4.42
C GLY A 303 7.85 -21.95 5.17
N PHE A 304 6.72 -21.34 4.74
CA PHE A 304 5.44 -21.41 5.45
C PHE A 304 4.89 -22.85 5.60
N PRO A 305 4.87 -23.70 4.57
CA PRO A 305 4.42 -25.09 4.74
C PRO A 305 5.38 -25.95 5.57
N VAL A 306 6.65 -25.54 5.71
CA VAL A 306 7.69 -26.32 6.41
C VAL A 306 7.75 -25.93 7.88
N PHE A 307 7.70 -24.65 8.19
CA PHE A 307 7.87 -24.13 9.55
C PHE A 307 6.56 -23.50 10.06
N GLN A 308 5.70 -24.33 10.63
CA GLN A 308 4.37 -23.95 11.10
C GLN A 308 4.39 -23.55 12.59
N SER A 309 5.13 -22.50 12.94
CA SER A 309 5.12 -21.95 14.30
C SER A 309 4.94 -20.43 14.26
N PHE A 310 4.42 -19.85 15.33
CA PHE A 310 4.23 -18.40 15.43
C PHE A 310 5.55 -17.64 15.22
N LEU A 311 6.63 -18.08 15.86
CA LEU A 311 7.92 -17.41 15.76
C LEU A 311 8.50 -17.48 14.33
N SER A 312 8.38 -18.64 13.66
CA SER A 312 8.81 -18.75 12.26
C SER A 312 7.98 -17.87 11.33
N ALA A 313 6.66 -17.82 11.53
CA ALA A 313 5.78 -16.95 10.76
C ALA A 313 6.14 -15.45 10.94
N LEU A 314 6.43 -15.03 12.18
CA LEU A 314 6.86 -13.67 12.48
C LEU A 314 8.17 -13.32 11.74
N VAL A 315 9.18 -14.18 11.81
CA VAL A 315 10.45 -13.99 11.10
C VAL A 315 10.23 -13.94 9.58
N GLN A 316 9.41 -14.84 9.04
CA GLN A 316 9.08 -14.88 7.62
C GLN A 316 8.37 -13.60 7.17
N LEU A 317 7.42 -13.07 7.94
CA LEU A 317 6.73 -11.82 7.60
C LEU A 317 7.64 -10.59 7.70
N VAL A 318 8.57 -10.55 8.67
CA VAL A 318 9.61 -9.51 8.71
C VAL A 318 10.46 -9.55 7.44
N LEU A 319 10.91 -10.73 7.02
CA LEU A 319 11.71 -10.90 5.81
C LEU A 319 10.91 -10.56 4.54
N LEU A 320 9.65 -10.97 4.45
CA LEU A 320 8.77 -10.64 3.32
C LEU A 320 8.49 -9.14 3.23
N GLY A 321 8.20 -8.47 4.35
CA GLY A 321 8.02 -7.02 4.40
C GLY A 321 9.27 -6.27 3.93
N PHE A 322 10.46 -6.73 4.35
CA PHE A 322 11.75 -6.22 3.88
C PHE A 322 11.89 -6.39 2.35
N CYS A 323 11.76 -7.61 1.84
CA CYS A 323 11.91 -7.91 0.41
C CYS A 323 10.89 -7.15 -0.45
N TYR A 324 9.63 -7.09 -0.01
CA TYR A 324 8.55 -6.38 -0.68
C TYR A 324 8.89 -4.91 -0.93
N ASN A 325 9.27 -4.20 0.13
CA ASN A 325 9.50 -2.77 0.04
C ASN A 325 10.82 -2.43 -0.64
N VAL A 326 11.88 -3.21 -0.43
CA VAL A 326 13.13 -3.06 -1.19
C VAL A 326 12.88 -3.26 -2.68
N THR A 327 12.19 -4.32 -3.07
CA THR A 327 11.86 -4.59 -4.49
C THR A 327 11.03 -3.47 -5.09
N ARG A 328 9.98 -3.02 -4.40
CA ARG A 328 9.10 -1.95 -4.84
C ARG A 328 9.85 -0.65 -5.10
N ILE A 329 10.70 -0.21 -4.16
CA ILE A 329 11.47 1.02 -4.30
C ILE A 329 12.49 0.89 -5.44
N LEU A 330 13.19 -0.24 -5.56
CA LEU A 330 14.13 -0.47 -6.66
C LEU A 330 13.44 -0.43 -8.02
N ILE A 331 12.24 -0.98 -8.14
CA ILE A 331 11.43 -0.92 -9.36
C ILE A 331 11.00 0.52 -9.66
N ASP A 332 10.49 1.24 -8.67
CA ASP A 332 10.08 2.64 -8.82
C ASP A 332 11.24 3.51 -9.32
N VAL A 333 12.44 3.36 -8.73
CA VAL A 333 13.65 4.05 -9.18
C VAL A 333 14.02 3.66 -10.61
N ARG A 334 13.90 2.38 -10.97
CA ARG A 334 14.21 1.91 -12.31
C ARG A 334 13.24 2.45 -13.36
N VAL A 335 11.95 2.45 -13.08
CA VAL A 335 10.92 3.05 -13.95
C VAL A 335 11.21 4.54 -14.15
N GLN A 336 11.52 5.28 -13.07
CA GLN A 336 11.84 6.69 -13.14
C GLN A 336 13.11 6.99 -13.96
N SER A 337 14.10 6.10 -13.94
CA SER A 337 15.36 6.27 -14.69
C SER A 337 15.29 5.81 -16.14
N THR A 338 14.27 5.05 -16.53
CA THR A 338 14.14 4.46 -17.87
C THR A 338 13.10 5.19 -18.73
N VAL A 339 12.09 5.75 -18.08
CA VAL A 339 10.96 6.42 -18.76
C VAL A 339 11.15 7.93 -18.75
N SER A 340 10.88 8.59 -19.87
CA SER A 340 10.91 10.06 -19.95
C SER A 340 9.90 10.71 -18.98
N ILE A 341 10.21 11.89 -18.49
CA ILE A 341 9.38 12.63 -17.51
C ILE A 341 7.94 12.79 -18.00
N ASP A 342 7.75 13.04 -19.30
CA ASP A 342 6.44 13.24 -19.91
C ASP A 342 5.57 11.96 -19.96
N MET A 343 6.20 10.80 -19.96
CA MET A 343 5.56 9.49 -20.01
C MET A 343 5.46 8.79 -18.65
N LEU A 344 6.13 9.32 -17.62
CA LEU A 344 6.28 8.68 -16.32
C LEU A 344 4.93 8.43 -15.62
N GLY A 345 4.00 9.40 -15.70
CA GLY A 345 2.66 9.26 -15.12
C GLY A 345 1.87 8.15 -15.79
N ARG A 346 1.92 8.06 -17.11
CA ARG A 346 1.25 6.99 -17.90
C ARG A 346 1.83 5.62 -17.59
N ALA A 347 3.16 5.49 -17.56
CA ALA A 347 3.83 4.24 -17.23
C ALA A 347 3.45 3.73 -15.83
N ARG A 348 3.43 4.61 -14.83
CA ARG A 348 3.03 4.27 -13.45
C ARG A 348 1.56 3.85 -13.38
N SER A 349 0.66 4.58 -14.05
CA SER A 349 -0.75 4.24 -14.08
C SER A 349 -0.99 2.87 -14.73
N GLN A 350 -0.34 2.57 -15.85
CA GLN A 350 -0.43 1.27 -16.53
C GLN A 350 0.08 0.11 -15.65
N ILE A 351 1.26 0.28 -15.04
CA ILE A 351 1.84 -0.72 -14.15
C ILE A 351 0.89 -0.95 -12.96
N HIS A 352 0.36 0.11 -12.36
CA HIS A 352 -0.57 0.00 -11.24
C HIS A 352 -1.86 -0.73 -11.64
N THR A 353 -2.47 -0.38 -12.78
CA THR A 353 -3.67 -1.07 -13.30
C THR A 353 -3.41 -2.56 -13.50
N ILE A 354 -2.28 -2.93 -14.10
CA ILE A 354 -1.89 -4.34 -14.28
C ILE A 354 -1.76 -5.03 -12.91
N CYS A 355 -1.10 -4.39 -11.95
CA CYS A 355 -0.91 -4.96 -10.61
C CYS A 355 -2.23 -5.20 -9.88
N VAL A 356 -3.13 -4.22 -9.90
CA VAL A 356 -4.45 -4.36 -9.25
C VAL A 356 -5.31 -5.41 -9.97
N SER A 357 -5.24 -5.48 -11.31
CA SER A 357 -5.94 -6.52 -12.07
C SER A 357 -5.46 -7.93 -11.74
N ILE A 358 -4.13 -8.12 -11.61
CA ILE A 358 -3.54 -9.40 -11.18
C ILE A 358 -3.96 -9.71 -9.73
N GLY A 359 -4.01 -8.71 -8.87
CA GLY A 359 -4.50 -8.86 -7.50
C GLY A 359 -5.96 -9.28 -7.44
N LEU A 360 -6.83 -8.68 -8.26
CA LEU A 360 -8.24 -9.09 -8.37
C LEU A 360 -8.38 -10.55 -8.84
N LEU A 361 -7.57 -10.97 -9.82
CA LEU A 361 -7.52 -12.37 -10.25
C LEU A 361 -7.08 -13.28 -9.10
N ALA A 362 -6.06 -12.89 -8.34
CA ALA A 362 -5.60 -13.65 -7.17
C ALA A 362 -6.69 -13.76 -6.11
N TYR A 363 -7.40 -12.68 -5.80
CA TYR A 363 -8.54 -12.72 -4.88
C TYR A 363 -9.69 -13.58 -5.40
N GLY A 364 -9.99 -13.54 -6.71
CA GLY A 364 -10.97 -14.41 -7.33
C GLY A 364 -10.60 -15.90 -7.19
N ILE A 365 -9.34 -16.24 -7.45
CA ILE A 365 -8.83 -17.62 -7.29
C ILE A 365 -8.93 -18.05 -5.81
N ILE A 366 -8.43 -17.23 -4.87
CA ILE A 366 -8.49 -17.54 -3.44
C ILE A 366 -9.94 -17.63 -2.98
N GLY A 367 -10.85 -16.79 -3.51
CA GLY A 367 -12.27 -16.85 -3.20
C GLY A 367 -12.92 -18.18 -3.56
N THR A 368 -12.39 -18.93 -4.53
CA THR A 368 -12.92 -20.24 -4.94
C THR A 368 -12.22 -21.42 -4.28
N ILE A 369 -10.89 -21.34 -4.06
CA ILE A 369 -10.07 -22.47 -3.58
C ILE A 369 -9.50 -22.26 -2.16
N GLY A 370 -9.59 -21.05 -1.59
CA GLY A 370 -8.92 -20.69 -0.35
C GLY A 370 -9.41 -21.44 0.88
N ASP A 371 -10.63 -21.99 0.84
CA ASP A 371 -11.14 -22.82 1.92
C ASP A 371 -10.74 -24.30 1.78
N ALA A 372 -10.45 -24.75 0.56
CA ALA A 372 -10.07 -26.12 0.25
C ALA A 372 -8.56 -26.39 0.47
N ILE A 373 -7.73 -25.34 0.27
CA ILE A 373 -6.26 -25.46 0.39
C ILE A 373 -5.79 -24.71 1.64
N PRO A 374 -4.88 -25.28 2.43
CA PRO A 374 -4.31 -24.58 3.58
C PRO A 374 -3.53 -23.33 3.12
N PRO A 375 -3.66 -22.18 3.83
CA PRO A 375 -2.95 -20.95 3.52
C PRO A 375 -1.44 -21.12 3.30
N SER A 376 -0.77 -21.92 4.13
CA SER A 376 0.67 -22.24 3.98
C SER A 376 0.98 -22.90 2.65
N GLY A 377 0.11 -23.78 2.15
CA GLY A 377 0.26 -24.43 0.85
C GLY A 377 0.17 -23.43 -0.30
N ILE A 378 -0.75 -22.45 -0.23
CA ILE A 378 -0.87 -21.39 -1.24
C ILE A 378 0.37 -20.49 -1.23
N PHE A 379 0.88 -20.12 -0.03
CA PHE A 379 2.17 -19.41 0.10
C PHE A 379 3.31 -20.17 -0.54
N GLY A 380 3.41 -21.48 -0.29
CA GLY A 380 4.45 -22.34 -0.86
C GLY A 380 4.38 -22.42 -2.38
N LEU A 381 3.19 -22.62 -2.96
CA LEU A 381 2.98 -22.65 -4.41
C LEU A 381 3.37 -21.32 -5.07
N PHE A 382 2.96 -20.21 -4.48
CA PHE A 382 3.32 -18.88 -4.99
C PHE A 382 4.82 -18.60 -4.81
N GLY A 383 5.43 -19.06 -3.73
CA GLY A 383 6.87 -19.00 -3.49
C GLY A 383 7.66 -19.74 -4.59
N ALA A 384 7.24 -20.96 -4.94
CA ALA A 384 7.83 -21.73 -6.03
C ALA A 384 7.73 -20.99 -7.36
N LEU A 385 6.58 -20.40 -7.68
CA LEU A 385 6.38 -19.57 -8.86
C LEU A 385 7.36 -18.40 -8.88
N MET A 386 7.48 -17.66 -7.78
CA MET A 386 8.38 -16.49 -7.70
C MET A 386 9.85 -16.89 -7.92
N VAL A 387 10.32 -17.97 -7.30
CA VAL A 387 11.69 -18.48 -7.48
C VAL A 387 11.92 -18.89 -8.94
N THR A 388 10.99 -19.67 -9.52
CA THR A 388 11.09 -20.15 -10.91
C THR A 388 11.17 -18.98 -11.88
N VAL A 389 10.31 -17.98 -11.74
CA VAL A 389 10.29 -16.80 -12.62
C VAL A 389 11.55 -15.94 -12.43
N ALA A 390 12.03 -15.77 -11.20
CA ALA A 390 13.26 -15.04 -10.94
C ALA A 390 14.48 -15.72 -11.55
N LEU A 391 14.59 -17.05 -11.44
CA LEU A 391 15.65 -17.85 -12.06
C LEU A 391 15.55 -17.82 -13.60
N PHE A 392 14.35 -17.97 -14.15
CA PHE A 392 14.15 -17.89 -15.60
C PHE A 392 14.68 -16.56 -16.17
N PHE A 393 14.34 -15.44 -15.53
CA PHE A 393 14.85 -14.14 -15.97
C PHE A 393 16.34 -13.95 -15.69
N HIS A 394 16.88 -14.57 -14.65
CA HIS A 394 18.31 -14.53 -14.38
C HIS A 394 19.11 -15.22 -15.48
N PHE A 395 18.77 -16.47 -15.81
CA PHE A 395 19.49 -17.25 -16.83
C PHE A 395 19.27 -16.73 -18.28
N ASN A 396 18.13 -16.11 -18.58
CA ASN A 396 17.91 -15.50 -19.90
C ASN A 396 18.56 -14.11 -20.05
N MET A 397 19.08 -13.53 -18.97
CA MET A 397 19.87 -12.29 -19.07
C MET A 397 21.20 -12.47 -19.80
N ASP A 398 21.84 -13.62 -19.64
CA ASP A 398 23.15 -13.91 -20.23
C ASP A 398 23.07 -14.20 -21.74
N ARG A 399 21.88 -14.53 -22.25
CA ARG A 399 21.66 -14.86 -23.68
C ARG A 399 21.30 -13.66 -24.56
N GLY A 400 21.01 -12.48 -23.99
CA GLY A 400 20.50 -11.30 -24.71
C GLY A 400 21.32 -10.02 -24.58
N ALA A 401 22.53 -10.05 -24.03
CA ALA A 401 23.38 -8.86 -23.97
C ALA A 401 24.10 -8.68 -25.32
N PRO A 402 23.79 -7.60 -26.08
CA PRO A 402 24.72 -7.15 -27.11
C PRO A 402 26.03 -6.72 -26.43
N VAL A 403 27.13 -7.02 -27.08
CA VAL A 403 28.52 -6.72 -26.69
C VAL A 403 28.79 -5.21 -26.73
N GLU A 404 27.99 -4.37 -26.03
CA GLU A 404 28.18 -2.91 -25.95
C GLU A 404 28.08 -2.38 -24.52
N SER A 405 28.97 -2.79 -23.64
CA SER A 405 29.30 -2.03 -22.43
C SER A 405 30.58 -2.53 -21.74
N ARG A 406 31.63 -2.73 -22.53
CA ARG A 406 33.01 -2.80 -22.00
C ARG A 406 33.79 -1.53 -22.30
N CYS A 407 33.19 -0.36 -22.20
CA CYS A 407 33.89 0.93 -22.18
C CYS A 407 33.09 1.92 -21.35
N ILE A 408 33.74 2.32 -20.30
CA ILE A 408 33.62 3.45 -19.36
C ILE A 408 33.28 3.00 -17.94
#